data_aca0bd81d144666e565bc8bbc098e27a
#
_entry.id   aca0bd81d144666e565bc8bbc098e27a
#
_cell.length_a   1.000
_cell.length_b   1.000
_cell.length_c   1.000
_cell.angle_alpha   90.00
_cell.angle_beta   90.00
_cell.angle_gamma   90.00
#
_symmetry.space_group_name_H-M   'P 1'
#
loop_
_entity.id
_entity.type
_entity.pdbx_description
1 polymer ?
#
loop_
_entity_poly.entity_id
_entity_poly.type
_entity_poly.pdbx_seq_one_letter_code
_entity_poly.pdbx_strand_id
1 'polypeptide(L)'
;LNNWISFENEPFTMSEIDARDSDDVTLTFTVSSNASLGASSGIIVNTTSENSYSRSQVIDFVIGEPQIVFFDNFESGTDNWMLNGSWGLTEDALEGDYALTDSPDGDYQPGQQTIAELDFSLNQAFIANPKVTYSAKWDIHSNRDFVRFQAFIQNEGWVSLQGDYTVSGSGQSTQPDGEHGYDGFQGDWVYETIHLDQLNNLEITSFRFILTSNNYIEGDGFVVDNFQISGYPIGLMGDFNSDTEVNIFDILGLADLLLFGDAPSQAQLFFCDFDSNGMLDVMDLLRLSNVILGL
;
A
#
# COMPACT_ATOMS: atom_id res chain seq x y z
N LEU A 1 15.48 -14.60 -16.59
CA LEU A 1 16.00 -13.26 -16.82
C LEU A 1 15.05 -12.57 -17.78
N ASN A 2 14.50 -11.42 -17.40
CA ASN A 2 13.60 -10.67 -18.25
C ASN A 2 14.39 -10.02 -19.39
N ASN A 3 13.87 -10.12 -20.62
CA ASN A 3 14.54 -9.61 -21.84
C ASN A 3 14.66 -8.07 -21.92
N TRP A 4 14.30 -7.34 -20.85
CA TRP A 4 14.31 -5.88 -20.83
C TRP A 4 15.47 -5.27 -20.03
N ILE A 5 16.40 -6.11 -19.50
CA ILE A 5 17.66 -5.65 -18.90
C ILE A 5 18.80 -6.07 -19.81
N SER A 6 19.71 -5.15 -20.10
CA SER A 6 20.96 -5.40 -20.80
C SER A 6 22.12 -4.78 -20.06
N PHE A 7 23.22 -5.52 -19.95
CA PHE A 7 24.47 -5.09 -19.34
C PHE A 7 25.43 -4.61 -20.43
N GLU A 8 26.18 -3.56 -20.13
CA GLU A 8 27.14 -3.00 -21.06
C GLU A 8 28.46 -3.78 -21.07
N ASN A 9 28.84 -4.37 -19.94
CA ASN A 9 30.10 -5.09 -19.77
C ASN A 9 29.90 -6.32 -18.85
N GLU A 10 30.11 -7.53 -19.40
CA GLU A 10 30.15 -8.80 -18.65
C GLU A 10 31.15 -9.77 -19.29
N PRO A 11 31.89 -10.58 -18.51
CA PRO A 11 32.08 -10.55 -17.07
C PRO A 11 33.09 -9.50 -16.60
N PHE A 12 32.98 -9.07 -15.31
CA PHE A 12 34.01 -8.25 -14.67
C PHE A 12 35.10 -9.11 -14.06
N THR A 13 36.37 -8.64 -14.17
CA THR A 13 37.48 -9.21 -13.44
C THR A 13 38.02 -8.18 -12.48
N MET A 14 37.99 -8.49 -11.19
CA MET A 14 38.57 -7.65 -10.14
C MET A 14 40.05 -7.98 -9.95
N SER A 15 40.81 -6.98 -9.49
CA SER A 15 42.18 -7.20 -9.02
C SER A 15 42.17 -8.02 -7.72
N GLU A 16 43.34 -8.47 -7.29
CA GLU A 16 43.51 -9.17 -6.03
C GLU A 16 43.09 -8.24 -4.88
N ILE A 17 42.21 -8.75 -3.99
CA ILE A 17 41.78 -8.07 -2.79
C ILE A 17 42.52 -8.68 -1.59
N ASP A 18 43.22 -7.86 -0.82
CA ASP A 18 43.98 -8.30 0.35
C ASP A 18 43.05 -8.85 1.45
N ALA A 19 43.61 -9.72 2.30
CA ALA A 19 42.83 -10.31 3.41
C ALA A 19 42.26 -9.25 4.35
N ARG A 20 40.94 -9.23 4.56
CA ARG A 20 40.12 -8.27 5.33
C ARG A 20 39.97 -6.90 4.66
N ASP A 21 40.29 -6.79 3.37
CA ASP A 21 40.02 -5.61 2.56
C ASP A 21 38.73 -5.80 1.74
N SER A 22 38.24 -4.72 1.14
CA SER A 22 37.07 -4.69 0.27
C SER A 22 37.33 -3.86 -0.96
N ASP A 23 36.72 -4.19 -2.08
CA ASP A 23 36.74 -3.40 -3.29
C ASP A 23 35.34 -3.31 -3.88
N ASP A 24 35.03 -2.20 -4.53
CA ASP A 24 33.71 -1.91 -5.08
C ASP A 24 33.68 -2.08 -6.60
N VAL A 25 32.63 -2.73 -7.08
CA VAL A 25 32.37 -2.88 -8.51
C VAL A 25 31.06 -2.18 -8.87
N THR A 26 31.13 -1.26 -9.83
CA THR A 26 29.93 -0.62 -10.38
C THR A 26 29.44 -1.41 -11.58
N LEU A 27 28.23 -1.92 -11.49
CA LEU A 27 27.52 -2.58 -12.58
C LEU A 27 26.62 -1.56 -13.27
N THR A 28 26.81 -1.38 -14.58
CA THR A 28 25.94 -0.52 -15.41
C THR A 28 25.05 -1.38 -16.28
N PHE A 29 23.76 -1.15 -16.24
CA PHE A 29 22.79 -1.82 -17.07
C PHE A 29 21.77 -0.84 -17.63
N THR A 30 21.17 -1.20 -18.74
CA THR A 30 20.10 -0.43 -19.39
C THR A 30 18.79 -1.19 -19.25
N VAL A 31 17.73 -0.45 -18.89
CA VAL A 31 16.37 -0.96 -18.87
C VAL A 31 15.67 -0.55 -20.17
N SER A 32 15.07 -1.50 -20.86
CA SER A 32 14.29 -1.23 -22.08
C SER A 32 13.06 -0.39 -21.76
N SER A 33 12.69 0.52 -22.66
CA SER A 33 11.43 1.27 -22.58
C SER A 33 10.17 0.39 -22.66
N ASN A 34 10.32 -0.89 -22.98
CA ASN A 34 9.22 -1.87 -22.96
C ASN A 34 9.03 -2.52 -21.57
N ALA A 35 9.84 -2.16 -20.58
CA ALA A 35 9.64 -2.63 -19.22
C ALA A 35 8.37 -2.00 -18.63
N SER A 36 7.48 -2.83 -18.12
CA SER A 36 6.26 -2.35 -17.47
C SER A 36 6.56 -1.74 -16.10
N LEU A 37 5.88 -0.65 -15.76
CA LEU A 37 5.92 -0.08 -14.41
C LEU A 37 5.47 -1.11 -13.37
N GLY A 38 6.13 -1.13 -12.22
CA GLY A 38 5.87 -2.10 -11.17
C GLY A 38 6.37 -3.53 -11.46
N ALA A 39 6.95 -3.77 -12.64
CA ALA A 39 7.55 -5.07 -12.92
C ALA A 39 8.79 -5.31 -12.05
N SER A 40 8.82 -6.43 -11.35
CA SER A 40 9.96 -6.85 -10.55
C SER A 40 10.94 -7.69 -11.36
N SER A 41 12.23 -7.56 -11.07
CA SER A 41 13.28 -8.42 -11.59
C SER A 41 14.42 -8.55 -10.61
N GLY A 42 15.27 -9.55 -10.82
CA GLY A 42 16.49 -9.74 -10.05
C GLY A 42 17.72 -9.82 -10.95
N ILE A 43 18.81 -9.20 -10.51
CA ILE A 43 20.14 -9.40 -11.09
C ILE A 43 20.84 -10.46 -10.25
N ILE A 44 21.31 -11.53 -10.90
CA ILE A 44 22.10 -12.56 -10.23
C ILE A 44 23.58 -12.21 -10.36
N VAL A 45 24.21 -11.88 -9.23
CA VAL A 45 25.66 -11.65 -9.16
C VAL A 45 26.34 -12.93 -8.72
N ASN A 46 27.11 -13.53 -9.62
CA ASN A 46 27.93 -14.71 -9.34
C ASN A 46 29.38 -14.28 -9.15
N THR A 47 29.89 -14.45 -7.94
CA THR A 47 31.28 -14.17 -7.61
C THR A 47 32.06 -15.49 -7.53
N THR A 48 33.17 -15.58 -8.26
CA THR A 48 34.06 -16.75 -8.25
C THR A 48 35.51 -16.32 -8.06
N SER A 49 36.33 -17.15 -7.42
CA SER A 49 37.76 -16.94 -7.33
C SER A 49 38.54 -18.18 -7.80
N GLU A 50 39.80 -18.00 -8.09
CA GLU A 50 40.71 -19.09 -8.50
C GLU A 50 40.83 -20.22 -7.45
N ASN A 51 40.58 -19.91 -6.19
CA ASN A 51 40.60 -20.85 -5.06
C ASN A 51 39.28 -21.59 -4.83
N SER A 52 38.47 -21.75 -5.86
CA SER A 52 37.16 -22.44 -5.80
C SER A 52 36.10 -21.78 -4.91
N TYR A 53 36.28 -20.52 -4.54
CA TYR A 53 35.19 -19.77 -3.90
C TYR A 53 34.12 -19.45 -4.93
N SER A 54 32.87 -19.70 -4.57
CA SER A 54 31.72 -19.34 -5.40
C SER A 54 30.60 -18.84 -4.51
N ARG A 55 30.04 -17.70 -4.83
CA ARG A 55 28.85 -17.13 -4.17
C ARG A 55 27.91 -16.58 -5.22
N SER A 56 26.62 -16.84 -5.04
CA SER A 56 25.55 -16.25 -5.82
C SER A 56 24.71 -15.36 -4.93
N GLN A 57 24.39 -14.17 -5.39
CA GLN A 57 23.52 -13.22 -4.70
C GLN A 57 22.51 -12.67 -5.70
N VAL A 58 21.26 -12.56 -5.30
CA VAL A 58 20.22 -11.89 -6.09
C VAL A 58 20.06 -10.46 -5.55
N ILE A 59 20.01 -9.50 -6.45
CA ILE A 59 19.68 -8.10 -6.17
C ILE A 59 18.34 -7.85 -6.86
N ASP A 60 17.29 -7.78 -6.08
CA ASP A 60 15.94 -7.52 -6.58
C ASP A 60 15.71 -6.02 -6.74
N PHE A 61 14.96 -5.64 -7.75
CA PHE A 61 14.53 -4.27 -7.99
C PHE A 61 13.20 -4.25 -8.74
N VAL A 62 12.53 -3.12 -8.67
CA VAL A 62 11.24 -2.87 -9.32
C VAL A 62 11.37 -1.68 -10.27
N ILE A 63 10.66 -1.71 -11.39
CA ILE A 63 10.68 -0.65 -12.39
C ILE A 63 9.73 0.48 -12.00
N GLY A 64 10.25 1.70 -11.94
CA GLY A 64 9.51 2.90 -11.56
C GLY A 64 9.53 3.18 -10.07
N GLU A 65 8.87 4.25 -9.68
CA GLU A 65 8.70 4.66 -8.29
C GLU A 65 7.23 4.50 -7.89
N PRO A 66 6.95 3.86 -6.73
CA PRO A 66 5.58 3.77 -6.26
C PRO A 66 5.07 5.15 -5.88
N GLN A 67 3.81 5.41 -6.18
CA GLN A 67 3.11 6.61 -5.73
C GLN A 67 2.17 6.27 -4.58
N ILE A 68 2.09 7.16 -3.61
CA ILE A 68 1.10 7.11 -2.55
C ILE A 68 -0.19 7.67 -3.14
N VAL A 69 -1.26 6.88 -3.15
CA VAL A 69 -2.58 7.29 -3.64
C VAL A 69 -3.55 7.59 -2.49
N PHE A 70 -3.23 7.13 -1.28
CA PHE A 70 -3.93 7.49 -0.05
C PHE A 70 -2.97 7.38 1.13
N PHE A 71 -3.04 8.34 2.06
CA PHE A 71 -2.28 8.33 3.30
C PHE A 71 -3.07 8.96 4.44
N ASP A 72 -3.07 8.30 5.59
CA ASP A 72 -3.64 8.82 6.81
C ASP A 72 -2.75 8.44 8.00
N ASN A 73 -2.24 9.46 8.69
CA ASN A 73 -1.46 9.32 9.92
C ASN A 73 -2.28 9.69 11.17
N PHE A 74 -3.59 9.87 11.01
CA PHE A 74 -4.57 10.16 12.06
C PHE A 74 -4.37 11.47 12.85
N GLU A 75 -3.38 12.29 12.50
CA GLU A 75 -3.10 13.57 13.15
C GLU A 75 -4.16 14.64 12.87
N SER A 76 -4.90 14.50 11.79
CA SER A 76 -5.99 15.40 11.40
C SER A 76 -7.37 14.93 11.89
N GLY A 77 -7.42 13.82 12.62
CA GLY A 77 -8.68 13.22 13.08
C GLY A 77 -9.05 11.96 12.31
N THR A 78 -10.32 11.59 12.32
CA THR A 78 -10.85 10.36 11.71
C THR A 78 -11.85 10.64 10.59
N ASP A 79 -11.85 11.82 10.00
CA ASP A 79 -12.85 12.25 9.01
C ASP A 79 -12.86 11.38 7.74
N ASN A 80 -11.74 10.72 7.43
CA ASN A 80 -11.65 9.77 6.32
C ASN A 80 -12.33 8.41 6.62
N TRP A 81 -12.67 8.15 7.89
CA TRP A 81 -13.13 6.85 8.36
C TRP A 81 -14.55 6.92 8.92
N MET A 82 -15.41 6.04 8.46
CA MET A 82 -16.71 5.82 9.07
C MET A 82 -16.56 4.84 10.23
N LEU A 83 -16.66 5.35 11.45
CA LEU A 83 -16.47 4.57 12.67
C LEU A 83 -17.81 4.03 13.19
N ASN A 84 -17.85 2.75 13.52
CA ASN A 84 -18.97 2.07 14.16
C ASN A 84 -18.48 1.30 15.38
N GLY A 85 -19.15 1.48 16.50
CA GLY A 85 -18.75 0.92 17.79
C GLY A 85 -17.74 1.81 18.51
N SER A 86 -16.70 1.21 19.06
CA SER A 86 -15.72 1.90 19.92
C SER A 86 -14.49 2.45 19.20
N TRP A 87 -14.40 2.32 17.88
CA TRP A 87 -13.24 2.88 17.16
C TRP A 87 -13.08 4.38 17.39
N GLY A 88 -11.84 4.82 17.59
CA GLY A 88 -11.47 6.20 17.83
C GLY A 88 -9.97 6.42 17.88
N LEU A 89 -9.55 7.62 18.27
CA LEU A 89 -8.13 7.96 18.40
C LEU A 89 -7.58 7.55 19.77
N THR A 90 -6.30 7.18 19.78
CA THR A 90 -5.49 6.97 20.98
C THR A 90 -4.22 7.81 20.90
N GLU A 91 -3.65 8.21 22.05
CA GLU A 91 -2.31 8.84 22.13
C GLU A 91 -1.17 7.79 22.10
N ASP A 92 -1.49 6.50 22.05
CA ASP A 92 -0.52 5.43 21.90
C ASP A 92 -0.15 5.25 20.41
N ALA A 93 0.51 6.25 19.84
CA ALA A 93 0.91 6.34 18.44
C ALA A 93 2.36 5.88 18.23
N LEU A 94 2.70 5.45 17.00
CA LEU A 94 4.08 5.18 16.60
C LEU A 94 4.79 6.50 16.27
N GLU A 95 4.12 7.38 15.53
CA GLU A 95 4.61 8.71 15.16
C GLU A 95 3.51 9.73 15.41
N GLY A 96 3.89 10.97 15.71
CA GLY A 96 2.93 12.03 16.00
C GLY A 96 2.27 11.91 17.37
N ASP A 97 1.02 12.34 17.46
CA ASP A 97 0.25 12.40 18.70
C ASP A 97 -0.91 11.38 18.73
N TYR A 98 -1.35 10.88 17.57
CA TYR A 98 -2.54 10.03 17.47
C TYR A 98 -2.39 8.84 16.55
N ALA A 99 -3.05 7.74 16.92
CA ALA A 99 -3.26 6.54 16.10
C ALA A 99 -4.73 6.12 16.18
N LEU A 100 -5.19 5.28 15.25
CA LEU A 100 -6.55 4.74 15.24
C LEU A 100 -6.59 3.41 16.01
N THR A 101 -7.58 3.24 16.91
CA THR A 101 -7.79 2.00 17.68
C THR A 101 -9.26 1.64 17.77
N ASP A 102 -9.54 0.34 17.97
CA ASP A 102 -10.89 -0.15 18.29
C ASP A 102 -11.30 0.05 19.75
N SER A 103 -10.37 0.45 20.61
CA SER A 103 -10.52 0.49 22.08
C SER A 103 -9.84 1.70 22.72
N PRO A 104 -10.21 2.96 22.36
CA PRO A 104 -9.55 4.17 22.84
C PRO A 104 -9.66 4.40 24.36
N ASP A 105 -10.66 3.81 25.01
CA ASP A 105 -10.96 4.00 26.45
C ASP A 105 -10.45 2.81 27.31
N GLY A 106 -9.60 1.94 26.78
CA GLY A 106 -9.08 0.73 27.42
C GLY A 106 -9.48 -0.53 26.66
N ASP A 107 -9.63 -1.68 27.33
CA ASP A 107 -9.91 -2.95 26.66
C ASP A 107 -11.19 -2.91 25.80
N TYR A 108 -11.17 -3.57 24.61
CA TYR A 108 -12.38 -3.70 23.80
C TYR A 108 -13.48 -4.46 24.54
N GLN A 109 -14.72 -4.23 24.17
CA GLN A 109 -15.85 -4.82 24.88
C GLN A 109 -16.16 -6.24 24.36
N PRO A 110 -16.67 -7.15 25.24
CA PRO A 110 -17.03 -8.50 24.86
C PRO A 110 -18.30 -8.54 24.01
N GLY A 111 -18.37 -9.54 23.12
CA GLY A 111 -19.54 -9.83 22.30
C GLY A 111 -19.89 -8.77 21.27
N GLN A 112 -18.93 -8.01 20.81
CA GLN A 112 -19.12 -6.92 19.86
C GLN A 112 -18.55 -7.22 18.48
N GLN A 113 -19.09 -6.49 17.52
CA GLN A 113 -18.51 -6.29 16.21
C GLN A 113 -18.39 -4.80 15.95
N THR A 114 -17.18 -4.30 15.83
CA THR A 114 -16.88 -2.89 15.64
C THR A 114 -16.12 -2.69 14.33
N ILE A 115 -16.30 -1.55 13.67
CA ILE A 115 -15.80 -1.34 12.30
C ILE A 115 -15.24 0.08 12.20
N ALA A 116 -14.06 0.19 11.56
CA ALA A 116 -13.54 1.42 10.98
C ALA A 116 -13.46 1.22 9.46
N GLU A 117 -14.28 1.93 8.70
CA GLU A 117 -14.42 1.79 7.25
C GLU A 117 -13.91 3.04 6.53
N LEU A 118 -13.04 2.84 5.55
CA LEU A 118 -12.50 3.85 4.65
C LEU A 118 -13.22 3.73 3.30
N ASP A 119 -13.95 4.77 2.90
CA ASP A 119 -14.55 4.88 1.57
C ASP A 119 -13.47 5.40 0.59
N PHE A 120 -12.78 4.47 -0.05
CA PHE A 120 -11.71 4.77 -1.00
C PHE A 120 -11.75 3.77 -2.14
N SER A 121 -12.01 4.28 -3.35
CA SER A 121 -12.08 3.45 -4.56
C SER A 121 -10.71 3.30 -5.21
N LEU A 122 -10.30 2.06 -5.43
CA LEU A 122 -9.06 1.71 -6.12
C LEU A 122 -9.35 0.84 -7.33
N ASN A 123 -9.14 1.40 -8.53
CA ASN A 123 -9.19 0.63 -9.77
C ASN A 123 -7.79 0.14 -10.14
N GLN A 124 -7.55 -1.15 -9.97
CA GLN A 124 -6.26 -1.78 -10.24
C GLN A 124 -5.85 -1.76 -11.73
N ALA A 125 -6.77 -1.35 -12.64
CA ALA A 125 -6.42 -1.13 -14.05
C ALA A 125 -5.48 0.08 -14.25
N PHE A 126 -5.41 1.00 -13.28
CA PHE A 126 -4.59 2.21 -13.37
C PHE A 126 -3.34 2.18 -12.49
N ILE A 127 -3.16 1.13 -11.70
CA ILE A 127 -2.04 0.99 -10.77
C ILE A 127 -1.52 -0.45 -10.76
N ALA A 128 -0.23 -0.62 -10.98
CA ALA A 128 0.44 -1.91 -10.89
C ALA A 128 0.99 -2.14 -9.47
N ASN A 129 0.99 -3.41 -9.04
CA ASN A 129 1.46 -3.85 -7.73
C ASN A 129 0.92 -2.98 -6.57
N PRO A 130 -0.39 -2.73 -6.51
CA PRO A 130 -0.96 -1.96 -5.43
C PRO A 130 -0.83 -2.70 -4.11
N LYS A 131 -0.54 -1.94 -3.05
CA LYS A 131 -0.43 -2.48 -1.70
C LYS A 131 -0.97 -1.51 -0.67
N VAL A 132 -1.45 -2.05 0.43
CA VAL A 132 -1.73 -1.33 1.66
C VAL A 132 -0.59 -1.59 2.63
N THR A 133 -0.12 -0.55 3.31
CA THR A 133 0.86 -0.66 4.39
C THR A 133 0.41 0.18 5.58
N TYR A 134 0.72 -0.27 6.77
CA TYR A 134 0.50 0.45 8.01
C TYR A 134 1.38 -0.10 9.12
N SER A 135 1.58 0.67 10.16
CA SER A 135 2.16 0.18 11.40
C SER A 135 1.04 -0.28 12.32
N ALA A 136 1.22 -1.43 12.97
CA ALA A 136 0.22 -1.96 13.90
C ALA A 136 0.83 -2.65 15.09
N LYS A 137 0.05 -2.73 16.18
CA LYS A 137 0.26 -3.59 17.34
C LYS A 137 -1.08 -4.03 17.88
N TRP A 138 -1.13 -5.13 18.63
CA TRP A 138 -2.40 -5.65 19.13
C TRP A 138 -2.25 -6.55 20.36
N ASP A 139 -3.34 -6.57 21.14
CA ASP A 139 -3.61 -7.55 22.18
C ASP A 139 -5.04 -8.07 22.02
N ILE A 140 -5.18 -9.20 21.33
CA ILE A 140 -6.45 -9.83 20.97
C ILE A 140 -6.51 -11.21 21.59
N HIS A 141 -7.64 -11.55 22.23
CA HIS A 141 -7.81 -12.85 22.88
C HIS A 141 -7.57 -14.02 21.91
N SER A 142 -6.43 -14.68 22.11
CA SER A 142 -5.89 -15.73 21.22
C SER A 142 -6.90 -16.85 20.93
N ASN A 143 -7.05 -17.19 19.65
CA ASN A 143 -7.93 -18.24 19.12
C ASN A 143 -9.42 -18.03 19.46
N ARG A 144 -9.83 -16.82 19.80
CA ARG A 144 -11.20 -16.49 20.16
C ARG A 144 -11.74 -15.28 19.45
N ASP A 145 -11.05 -14.15 19.60
CA ASP A 145 -11.42 -12.88 19.02
C ASP A 145 -10.56 -12.62 17.77
N PHE A 146 -10.99 -11.72 16.92
CA PHE A 146 -10.34 -11.57 15.65
C PHE A 146 -10.50 -10.17 15.07
N VAL A 147 -9.42 -9.57 14.63
CA VAL A 147 -9.44 -8.37 13.80
C VAL A 147 -9.11 -8.76 12.36
N ARG A 148 -9.91 -8.30 11.41
CA ARG A 148 -9.67 -8.50 9.98
C ARG A 148 -9.53 -7.17 9.29
N PHE A 149 -8.60 -7.10 8.36
CA PHE A 149 -8.56 -6.04 7.37
C PHE A 149 -9.19 -6.57 6.08
N GLN A 150 -10.18 -5.85 5.55
CA GLN A 150 -11.00 -6.31 4.42
C GLN A 150 -11.09 -5.25 3.34
N ALA A 151 -11.20 -5.69 2.08
CA ALA A 151 -11.61 -4.86 0.95
C ALA A 151 -13.04 -5.22 0.52
N PHE A 152 -13.83 -4.20 0.15
CA PHE A 152 -15.12 -4.42 -0.51
C PHE A 152 -14.94 -4.46 -2.01
N ILE A 153 -15.31 -5.59 -2.59
CA ILE A 153 -15.21 -5.85 -4.03
C ILE A 153 -16.60 -5.85 -4.62
N GLN A 154 -16.79 -5.07 -5.67
CA GLN A 154 -18.09 -5.00 -6.33
C GLN A 154 -18.55 -6.38 -6.80
N ASN A 155 -19.77 -6.76 -6.43
CA ASN A 155 -20.43 -8.07 -6.67
C ASN A 155 -19.89 -9.27 -5.86
N GLU A 156 -18.81 -9.14 -5.11
CA GLU A 156 -18.29 -10.19 -4.21
C GLU A 156 -18.53 -9.88 -2.74
N GLY A 157 -18.55 -8.60 -2.38
CA GLY A 157 -18.69 -8.14 -1.00
C GLY A 157 -17.33 -7.99 -0.28
N TRP A 158 -17.35 -8.13 1.03
CA TRP A 158 -16.17 -7.99 1.88
C TRP A 158 -15.27 -9.24 1.80
N VAL A 159 -14.01 -9.05 1.46
CA VAL A 159 -12.98 -10.09 1.37
C VAL A 159 -11.86 -9.78 2.36
N SER A 160 -11.51 -10.72 3.23
CA SER A 160 -10.39 -10.60 4.16
C SER A 160 -9.07 -10.71 3.42
N LEU A 161 -8.15 -9.79 3.70
CA LEU A 161 -6.87 -9.71 3.01
C LEU A 161 -5.76 -10.39 3.80
N GLN A 162 -4.88 -11.07 3.08
CA GLN A 162 -3.67 -11.64 3.65
C GLN A 162 -2.56 -10.61 3.67
N GLY A 163 -1.92 -10.43 4.82
CA GLY A 163 -0.73 -9.61 5.02
C GLY A 163 0.40 -10.41 5.64
N ASP A 164 1.53 -9.74 5.87
CA ASP A 164 2.76 -10.35 6.39
C ASP A 164 2.58 -10.90 7.82
N TYR A 165 1.72 -10.25 8.63
CA TYR A 165 1.48 -10.61 10.03
C TYR A 165 0.11 -11.23 10.28
N THR A 166 -0.72 -11.39 9.26
CA THR A 166 -2.03 -12.03 9.43
C THR A 166 -1.90 -13.53 9.64
N VAL A 167 -2.82 -14.09 10.40
CA VAL A 167 -2.97 -15.53 10.62
C VAL A 167 -4.28 -16.02 10.02
N SER A 168 -4.34 -17.31 9.69
CA SER A 168 -5.57 -17.94 9.22
C SER A 168 -6.52 -18.18 10.39
N GLY A 169 -7.76 -17.74 10.27
CA GLY A 169 -8.81 -17.98 11.26
C GLY A 169 -9.06 -19.46 11.51
N SER A 170 -9.30 -19.80 12.77
CA SER A 170 -9.35 -21.18 13.26
C SER A 170 -10.70 -21.88 13.01
N GLY A 171 -11.71 -21.17 12.52
CA GLY A 171 -13.10 -21.67 12.44
C GLY A 171 -13.78 -21.80 13.80
N GLN A 172 -13.18 -21.24 14.87
CA GLN A 172 -13.70 -21.31 16.22
C GLN A 172 -14.07 -19.93 16.76
N SER A 173 -15.06 -19.89 17.65
CA SER A 173 -15.52 -18.64 18.25
C SER A 173 -15.91 -17.60 17.18
N THR A 174 -15.25 -16.45 17.17
CA THR A 174 -15.53 -15.37 16.21
C THR A 174 -14.55 -15.34 15.03
N GLN A 175 -13.64 -16.32 14.95
CA GLN A 175 -12.68 -16.44 13.85
C GLN A 175 -13.27 -17.26 12.70
N PRO A 176 -13.57 -16.69 11.53
CA PRO A 176 -14.03 -17.46 10.39
C PRO A 176 -12.92 -18.40 9.88
N ASP A 177 -13.32 -19.63 9.49
CA ASP A 177 -12.37 -20.66 9.04
C ASP A 177 -11.61 -20.21 7.79
N GLY A 178 -10.31 -20.17 7.88
CA GLY A 178 -9.42 -19.85 6.76
C GLY A 178 -9.33 -18.39 6.36
N GLU A 179 -10.16 -17.48 6.91
CA GLU A 179 -10.02 -16.06 6.66
C GLU A 179 -8.80 -15.47 7.37
N HIS A 180 -8.12 -14.53 6.71
CA HIS A 180 -6.94 -13.88 7.28
C HIS A 180 -7.30 -12.75 8.23
N GLY A 181 -6.53 -12.61 9.31
CA GLY A 181 -6.70 -11.56 10.31
C GLY A 181 -5.67 -11.64 11.43
N TYR A 182 -5.90 -10.89 12.49
CA TYR A 182 -4.99 -10.77 13.63
C TYR A 182 -5.64 -11.36 14.87
N ASP A 183 -4.85 -12.12 15.64
CA ASP A 183 -5.20 -12.59 16.97
C ASP A 183 -3.94 -12.69 17.85
N GLY A 184 -4.12 -12.99 19.13
CA GLY A 184 -3.02 -13.09 20.07
C GLY A 184 -2.38 -11.75 20.40
N PHE A 185 -1.10 -11.77 20.76
CA PHE A 185 -0.37 -10.62 21.29
C PHE A 185 0.81 -10.23 20.42
N GLN A 186 0.82 -8.96 19.99
CA GLN A 186 1.92 -8.27 19.33
C GLN A 186 2.08 -6.88 19.97
N GLY A 187 2.91 -6.80 21.03
CA GLY A 187 3.04 -5.55 21.80
C GLY A 187 4.01 -4.53 21.21
N ASP A 188 4.93 -4.95 20.36
CA ASP A 188 5.81 -4.04 19.63
C ASP A 188 5.19 -3.67 18.29
N TRP A 189 5.37 -2.43 17.84
CA TRP A 189 4.94 -1.99 16.52
C TRP A 189 5.59 -2.82 15.42
N VAL A 190 4.77 -3.32 14.49
CA VAL A 190 5.22 -4.01 13.27
C VAL A 190 4.72 -3.26 12.05
N TYR A 191 5.49 -3.32 10.96
CA TYR A 191 5.11 -2.73 9.68
C TYR A 191 4.43 -3.79 8.83
N GLU A 192 3.11 -3.66 8.71
CA GLU A 192 2.29 -4.59 7.91
C GLU A 192 2.34 -4.24 6.44
N THR A 193 2.36 -5.27 5.58
CA THR A 193 2.24 -5.12 4.13
C THR A 193 1.21 -6.09 3.58
N ILE A 194 0.24 -5.56 2.87
CA ILE A 194 -0.85 -6.31 2.23
C ILE A 194 -0.82 -6.04 0.73
N HIS A 195 -0.46 -7.02 -0.07
CA HIS A 195 -0.45 -6.93 -1.52
C HIS A 195 -1.87 -7.11 -2.08
N LEU A 196 -2.35 -6.14 -2.86
CA LEU A 196 -3.72 -6.15 -3.39
C LEU A 196 -3.85 -6.94 -4.71
N ASP A 197 -2.74 -7.36 -5.32
CA ASP A 197 -2.73 -8.27 -6.48
C ASP A 197 -3.38 -9.63 -6.17
N GLN A 198 -3.47 -10.02 -4.90
CA GLN A 198 -4.27 -11.17 -4.45
C GLN A 198 -5.74 -11.10 -4.85
N LEU A 199 -6.26 -9.91 -5.19
CA LEU A 199 -7.63 -9.66 -5.61
C LEU A 199 -7.83 -9.72 -7.14
N ASN A 200 -6.85 -10.20 -7.90
CA ASN A 200 -6.94 -10.45 -9.35
C ASN A 200 -7.44 -9.26 -10.20
N ASN A 201 -6.97 -8.04 -9.88
CA ASN A 201 -7.33 -6.80 -10.57
C ASN A 201 -8.83 -6.44 -10.51
N LEU A 202 -9.52 -6.83 -9.45
CA LEU A 202 -10.90 -6.44 -9.20
C LEU A 202 -10.96 -4.98 -8.70
N GLU A 203 -12.08 -4.32 -8.97
CA GLU A 203 -12.34 -2.97 -8.46
C GLU A 203 -12.70 -3.03 -6.98
N ILE A 204 -11.92 -2.29 -6.18
CA ILE A 204 -12.13 -2.13 -4.74
C ILE A 204 -12.86 -0.79 -4.55
N THR A 205 -13.89 -0.76 -3.73
CA THR A 205 -14.65 0.47 -3.44
C THR A 205 -14.50 0.96 -2.02
N SER A 206 -14.12 0.09 -1.09
CA SER A 206 -13.90 0.46 0.32
C SER A 206 -12.92 -0.50 0.98
N PHE A 207 -12.32 -0.06 2.07
CA PHE A 207 -11.52 -0.90 2.98
C PHE A 207 -12.09 -0.81 4.39
N ARG A 208 -11.83 -1.81 5.24
CA ARG A 208 -12.18 -1.70 6.65
C ARG A 208 -11.33 -2.55 7.56
N PHE A 209 -11.16 -2.08 8.79
CA PHE A 209 -10.84 -2.91 9.93
C PHE A 209 -12.14 -3.34 10.61
N ILE A 210 -12.23 -4.60 11.01
CA ILE A 210 -13.37 -5.15 11.73
C ILE A 210 -12.90 -6.04 12.88
N LEU A 211 -13.16 -5.61 14.11
CA LEU A 211 -13.00 -6.46 15.30
C LEU A 211 -14.28 -7.24 15.54
N THR A 212 -14.13 -8.52 15.83
CA THR A 212 -15.21 -9.37 16.32
C THR A 212 -14.77 -10.07 17.60
N SER A 213 -15.40 -9.80 18.72
CA SER A 213 -15.08 -10.33 20.03
C SER A 213 -16.12 -11.33 20.53
N ASN A 214 -15.67 -12.29 21.34
CA ASN A 214 -16.56 -13.19 22.08
C ASN A 214 -17.00 -12.58 23.43
N ASN A 215 -17.71 -13.32 24.26
CA ASN A 215 -18.30 -12.82 25.52
C ASN A 215 -17.41 -13.07 26.76
N TYR A 216 -16.09 -13.31 26.62
CA TYR A 216 -15.31 -13.82 27.76
C TYR A 216 -14.15 -12.95 28.20
N ILE A 217 -13.14 -12.77 27.37
CA ILE A 217 -11.88 -12.11 27.74
C ILE A 217 -11.65 -11.02 26.72
N GLU A 218 -11.33 -9.86 27.22
CA GLU A 218 -10.98 -8.66 26.47
C GLU A 218 -9.46 -8.50 26.45
N GLY A 219 -8.95 -7.68 25.55
CA GLY A 219 -7.58 -7.19 25.46
C GLY A 219 -7.57 -5.72 25.09
N ASP A 220 -6.39 -5.14 24.99
CA ASP A 220 -6.20 -3.73 24.62
C ASP A 220 -6.57 -3.41 23.16
N GLY A 221 -6.85 -4.46 22.37
CA GLY A 221 -7.37 -4.32 21.02
C GLY A 221 -6.30 -4.20 19.95
N PHE A 222 -6.65 -3.51 18.86
CA PHE A 222 -5.83 -3.30 17.68
C PHE A 222 -5.55 -1.82 17.47
N VAL A 223 -4.29 -1.45 17.35
CA VAL A 223 -3.87 -0.06 17.10
C VAL A 223 -3.19 -0.02 15.74
N VAL A 224 -3.56 0.96 14.93
CA VAL A 224 -3.01 1.18 13.58
C VAL A 224 -2.58 2.64 13.41
N ASP A 225 -1.42 2.83 12.78
CA ASP A 225 -0.85 4.14 12.49
C ASP A 225 -0.20 4.15 11.09
N ASN A 226 -0.06 5.34 10.50
CA ASN A 226 0.59 5.55 9.20
C ASN A 226 -0.01 4.66 8.09
N PHE A 227 -1.33 4.65 7.97
CA PHE A 227 -2.05 3.88 6.95
C PHE A 227 -1.80 4.46 5.57
N GLN A 228 -1.37 3.62 4.62
CA GLN A 228 -1.03 4.06 3.27
C GLN A 228 -1.48 3.06 2.22
N ILE A 229 -2.02 3.58 1.12
CA ILE A 229 -2.23 2.83 -0.13
C ILE A 229 -1.26 3.37 -1.17
N SER A 230 -0.49 2.49 -1.80
CA SER A 230 0.51 2.86 -2.80
C SER A 230 0.63 1.82 -3.90
N GLY A 231 1.25 2.20 -5.01
CA GLY A 231 1.56 1.31 -6.13
C GLY A 231 2.21 2.08 -7.27
N TYR A 232 2.31 1.46 -8.44
CA TYR A 232 2.96 2.04 -9.62
C TYR A 232 1.88 2.46 -10.63
N PRO A 233 1.58 3.76 -10.80
CA PRO A 233 0.58 4.22 -11.77
C PRO A 233 0.91 3.74 -13.19
N ILE A 234 -0.10 3.22 -13.91
CA ILE A 234 0.03 2.76 -15.30
C ILE A 234 -0.29 3.92 -16.26
N GLY A 235 0.24 5.10 -15.97
CA GLY A 235 0.06 6.34 -16.69
C GLY A 235 0.80 7.46 -15.99
N LEU A 236 0.63 8.68 -16.45
CA LEU A 236 1.25 9.85 -15.84
C LEU A 236 0.24 10.57 -14.93
N MET A 237 0.63 10.82 -13.68
CA MET A 237 -0.15 11.66 -12.77
C MET A 237 -0.22 13.07 -13.35
N GLY A 238 -1.44 13.55 -13.56
CA GLY A 238 -1.72 14.84 -14.18
C GLY A 238 -1.98 14.80 -15.70
N ASP A 239 -1.86 13.65 -16.36
CA ASP A 239 -2.22 13.46 -17.76
C ASP A 239 -3.74 13.31 -17.90
N PHE A 240 -4.43 14.45 -17.94
CA PHE A 240 -5.88 14.51 -18.00
C PHE A 240 -6.44 14.06 -19.34
N ASN A 241 -5.72 14.38 -20.43
CA ASN A 241 -6.16 14.10 -21.81
C ASN A 241 -5.67 12.74 -22.34
N SER A 242 -4.83 12.01 -21.55
CA SER A 242 -4.25 10.69 -21.88
C SER A 242 -3.38 10.71 -23.14
N ASP A 243 -2.63 11.80 -23.37
CA ASP A 243 -1.71 11.93 -24.50
C ASP A 243 -0.27 11.53 -24.18
N THR A 244 -0.03 11.07 -22.93
CA THR A 244 1.28 10.65 -22.37
C THR A 244 2.26 11.80 -22.11
N GLU A 245 1.77 13.03 -22.07
CA GLU A 245 2.51 14.22 -21.69
C GLU A 245 1.75 14.97 -20.59
N VAL A 246 2.41 15.48 -19.57
CA VAL A 246 1.79 16.37 -18.58
C VAL A 246 2.17 17.80 -18.89
N ASN A 247 1.22 18.56 -19.45
CA ASN A 247 1.48 19.90 -19.97
C ASN A 247 0.24 20.82 -19.84
N ILE A 248 0.29 22.01 -20.48
CA ILE A 248 -0.78 23.01 -20.40
C ILE A 248 -2.13 22.50 -20.95
N PHE A 249 -2.14 21.51 -21.85
CA PHE A 249 -3.38 20.98 -22.41
C PHE A 249 -4.17 20.19 -21.39
N ASP A 250 -3.51 19.60 -20.38
CA ASP A 250 -4.18 18.92 -19.26
C ASP A 250 -4.86 19.91 -18.34
N ILE A 251 -4.21 21.06 -18.05
CA ILE A 251 -4.85 22.15 -17.30
C ILE A 251 -6.09 22.66 -18.04
N LEU A 252 -5.99 22.83 -19.36
CA LEU A 252 -7.12 23.30 -20.17
C LEU A 252 -8.25 22.26 -20.20
N GLY A 253 -7.92 20.97 -20.32
CA GLY A 253 -8.90 19.89 -20.30
C GLY A 253 -9.62 19.79 -18.95
N LEU A 254 -8.87 19.85 -17.83
CA LEU A 254 -9.46 19.84 -16.49
C LEU A 254 -10.30 21.10 -16.24
N ALA A 255 -9.82 22.28 -16.65
CA ALA A 255 -10.60 23.52 -16.55
C ALA A 255 -11.91 23.46 -17.35
N ASP A 256 -11.88 22.86 -18.54
CA ASP A 256 -13.04 22.68 -19.40
C ASP A 256 -14.07 21.75 -18.72
N LEU A 257 -13.62 20.64 -18.13
CA LEU A 257 -14.46 19.76 -17.32
C LEU A 257 -15.14 20.51 -16.18
N LEU A 258 -14.40 21.30 -15.41
CA LEU A 258 -14.92 22.04 -14.26
C LEU A 258 -15.93 23.13 -14.66
N LEU A 259 -15.78 23.71 -15.84
CA LEU A 259 -16.64 24.79 -16.32
C LEU A 259 -17.92 24.29 -17.01
N PHE A 260 -17.85 23.19 -17.73
CA PHE A 260 -18.92 22.70 -18.58
C PHE A 260 -19.61 21.43 -18.11
N GLY A 261 -19.09 20.78 -17.06
CA GLY A 261 -19.87 19.92 -16.19
C GLY A 261 -20.12 18.49 -16.65
N ASP A 262 -19.27 17.90 -17.46
CA ASP A 262 -19.31 16.45 -17.69
C ASP A 262 -18.73 15.70 -16.47
N ALA A 263 -19.23 14.48 -16.20
CA ALA A 263 -18.64 13.64 -15.16
C ALA A 263 -17.26 13.16 -15.63
N PRO A 264 -16.22 13.22 -14.76
CA PRO A 264 -14.91 12.71 -15.09
C PRO A 264 -14.95 11.18 -15.29
N SER A 265 -14.09 10.69 -16.18
CA SER A 265 -13.83 9.24 -16.26
C SER A 265 -13.07 8.75 -15.02
N GLN A 266 -13.12 7.45 -14.75
CA GLN A 266 -12.33 6.86 -13.66
C GLN A 266 -10.82 7.10 -13.82
N ALA A 267 -10.30 7.09 -15.04
CA ALA A 267 -8.90 7.41 -15.33
C ALA A 267 -8.57 8.87 -14.97
N GLN A 268 -9.43 9.82 -15.37
CA GLN A 268 -9.24 11.23 -15.03
C GLN A 268 -9.27 11.46 -13.51
N LEU A 269 -10.20 10.82 -12.79
CA LEU A 269 -10.20 10.85 -11.34
C LEU A 269 -8.89 10.27 -10.79
N PHE A 270 -8.49 9.07 -11.20
CA PHE A 270 -7.29 8.43 -10.66
C PHE A 270 -6.00 9.24 -10.91
N PHE A 271 -5.83 9.82 -12.09
CA PHE A 271 -4.60 10.54 -12.44
C PHE A 271 -4.59 12.02 -12.09
N CYS A 272 -5.75 12.63 -11.79
CA CYS A 272 -5.84 14.07 -11.60
C CYS A 272 -6.51 14.52 -10.30
N ASP A 273 -7.04 13.62 -9.48
CA ASP A 273 -7.49 13.91 -8.12
C ASP A 273 -6.28 13.88 -7.16
N PHE A 274 -5.64 15.03 -7.03
CA PHE A 274 -4.39 15.16 -6.27
C PHE A 274 -4.58 15.27 -4.76
N ASP A 275 -5.79 15.47 -4.28
CA ASP A 275 -6.07 15.49 -2.84
C ASP A 275 -6.87 14.27 -2.37
N SER A 276 -7.17 13.36 -3.31
CA SER A 276 -7.84 12.09 -3.06
C SER A 276 -9.22 12.25 -2.38
N ASN A 277 -9.92 13.37 -2.69
CA ASN A 277 -11.24 13.65 -2.15
C ASN A 277 -12.37 13.00 -2.96
N GLY A 278 -12.04 12.28 -4.04
CA GLY A 278 -12.96 11.60 -4.96
C GLY A 278 -13.66 12.51 -5.97
N MET A 279 -13.24 13.76 -6.07
CA MET A 279 -13.80 14.74 -7.01
C MET A 279 -12.67 15.50 -7.71
N LEU A 280 -12.88 15.88 -8.97
CA LEU A 280 -12.01 16.85 -9.61
C LEU A 280 -12.56 18.26 -9.35
N ASP A 281 -11.75 19.11 -8.77
CA ASP A 281 -12.12 20.49 -8.44
C ASP A 281 -11.00 21.51 -8.71
N VAL A 282 -11.17 22.73 -8.23
CA VAL A 282 -10.20 23.82 -8.43
C VAL A 282 -8.88 23.55 -7.70
N MET A 283 -8.89 22.74 -6.62
CA MET A 283 -7.67 22.42 -5.89
C MET A 283 -6.79 21.49 -6.70
N ASP A 284 -7.38 20.54 -7.44
CA ASP A 284 -6.65 19.66 -8.36
C ASP A 284 -6.05 20.45 -9.51
N LEU A 285 -6.82 21.38 -10.07
CA LEU A 285 -6.33 22.28 -11.12
C LEU A 285 -5.11 23.09 -10.64
N LEU A 286 -5.15 23.60 -9.42
CA LEU A 286 -4.02 24.34 -8.82
C LEU A 286 -2.81 23.44 -8.62
N ARG A 287 -3.02 22.22 -8.09
CA ARG A 287 -1.94 21.25 -7.90
C ARG A 287 -1.33 20.80 -9.23
N LEU A 288 -2.15 20.50 -10.23
CA LEU A 288 -1.68 20.20 -11.59
C LEU A 288 -0.85 21.36 -12.16
N SER A 289 -1.29 22.59 -11.96
CA SER A 289 -0.53 23.77 -12.38
C SER A 289 0.85 23.83 -11.71
N ASN A 290 0.94 23.52 -10.43
CA ASN A 290 2.21 23.48 -9.71
C ASN A 290 3.14 22.37 -10.24
N VAL A 291 2.59 21.18 -10.53
CA VAL A 291 3.35 20.07 -11.15
C VAL A 291 3.98 20.51 -12.48
N ILE A 292 3.20 21.14 -13.34
CA ILE A 292 3.67 21.60 -14.67
C ILE A 292 4.69 22.74 -14.55
N LEU A 293 4.56 23.61 -13.56
CA LEU A 293 5.49 24.72 -13.32
C LEU A 293 6.73 24.30 -12.51
N GLY A 294 6.76 23.09 -11.95
CA GLY A 294 7.85 22.58 -11.11
C GLY A 294 7.93 23.31 -9.76
N LEU A 295 6.79 23.67 -9.16
CA LEU A 295 6.66 24.39 -7.90
C LEU A 295 6.31 23.45 -6.74
#